data_f70503b7f6e860c5046837712594e2e8
#
_entry.id   f70503b7f6e860c5046837712594e2e8
#
_cell.length_a   1.000
_cell.length_b   1.000
_cell.length_c   1.000
_cell.angle_alpha   90.00
_cell.angle_beta   90.00
_cell.angle_gamma   90.00
#
_symmetry.space_group_name_H-M   'P 1'
#
loop_
_entity.id
_entity.type
_entity.pdbx_description
1 polymer ?
#
loop_
_entity_poly.entity_id
_entity_poly.type
_entity_poly.pdbx_seq_one_letter_code
_entity_poly.pdbx_strand_id
1 'polypeptide(L)'
;MLWMAKWPGPFPIYVDSAKGAHFTDLDGNDFTDFCLGDTGAMSGHASAPTVKAVQDQIAKGATFMLPTLDAAINAETLGARFGLPKWQFTLSAADANRHLIRFARQVTGRTKIAVHDYCYHGSVDETFAVLD
;
A
#
# COMPACT_ATOMS: atom_id res chain seq x y z
N MET A 1 0.38 15.77 -5.54
CA MET A 1 1.46 14.84 -5.98
C MET A 1 1.69 15.04 -7.46
N LEU A 2 2.73 15.78 -7.79
CA LEU A 2 2.99 16.18 -9.19
C LEU A 2 3.40 15.00 -10.09
N TRP A 3 3.98 13.97 -9.54
CA TRP A 3 4.45 12.83 -10.32
C TRP A 3 3.31 11.95 -10.89
N MET A 4 2.19 11.85 -10.20
CA MET A 4 1.01 11.13 -10.70
C MET A 4 0.15 11.98 -11.64
N ALA A 5 0.38 13.30 -11.68
CA ALA A 5 -0.41 14.22 -12.53
C ALA A 5 0.19 14.46 -13.90
N LYS A 6 1.39 13.98 -14.19
CA LYS A 6 2.05 14.13 -15.50
C LYS A 6 1.56 13.06 -16.47
N TRP A 7 0.33 13.23 -16.93
CA TRP A 7 -0.18 12.42 -18.01
C TRP A 7 0.18 13.05 -19.36
N PRO A 8 0.77 12.30 -20.31
CA PRO A 8 1.21 12.88 -21.59
C PRO A 8 0.07 13.12 -22.59
N GLY A 9 -1.14 12.66 -22.30
CA GLY A 9 -2.31 12.79 -23.17
C GLY A 9 -3.37 13.77 -22.61
N PRO A 10 -4.41 14.05 -23.40
CA PRO A 10 -5.53 14.91 -22.99
C PRO A 10 -6.37 14.29 -21.87
N PHE A 11 -6.37 12.95 -21.74
CA PHE A 11 -7.07 12.20 -20.72
C PHE A 11 -6.20 11.11 -20.11
N PRO A 12 -6.35 10.80 -18.81
CA PRO A 12 -5.69 9.65 -18.22
C PRO A 12 -6.26 8.33 -18.77
N ILE A 13 -5.47 7.26 -18.72
CA ILE A 13 -5.97 5.91 -18.99
C ILE A 13 -6.89 5.50 -17.84
N TYR A 14 -8.10 5.04 -18.17
CA TYR A 14 -9.03 4.44 -17.24
C TYR A 14 -8.94 2.92 -17.38
N VAL A 15 -8.53 2.22 -16.34
CA VAL A 15 -8.42 0.77 -16.34
C VAL A 15 -9.81 0.16 -16.19
N ASP A 16 -10.16 -0.77 -17.08
CA ASP A 16 -11.37 -1.62 -16.99
C ASP A 16 -11.08 -2.85 -16.14
N SER A 17 -10.04 -3.59 -16.48
CA SER A 17 -9.69 -4.84 -15.81
C SER A 17 -8.18 -5.08 -15.80
N ALA A 18 -7.72 -5.93 -14.86
CA ALA A 18 -6.32 -6.32 -14.80
C ALA A 18 -6.17 -7.78 -14.33
N LYS A 19 -5.23 -8.51 -14.93
CA LYS A 19 -4.92 -9.89 -14.56
C LYS A 19 -3.45 -10.23 -14.80
N GLY A 20 -2.80 -10.83 -13.83
CA GLY A 20 -1.37 -11.16 -13.94
C GLY A 20 -0.54 -9.89 -14.14
N ALA A 21 0.24 -9.83 -15.20
CA ALA A 21 1.10 -8.70 -15.55
C ALA A 21 0.46 -7.71 -16.56
N HIS A 22 -0.84 -7.82 -16.81
CA HIS A 22 -1.53 -7.03 -17.83
C HIS A 22 -2.74 -6.31 -17.28
N PHE A 23 -3.08 -5.19 -17.88
CA PHE A 23 -4.37 -4.52 -17.68
C PHE A 23 -4.96 -4.08 -19.02
N THR A 24 -6.26 -3.99 -19.08
CA THR A 24 -7.03 -3.50 -20.21
C THR A 24 -7.70 -2.19 -19.85
N ASP A 25 -7.64 -1.19 -20.74
CA ASP A 25 -8.33 0.08 -20.53
C ASP A 25 -9.80 0.03 -21.02
N LEU A 26 -10.55 1.11 -20.78
CA LEU A 26 -11.93 1.23 -21.22
C LEU A 26 -12.07 1.28 -22.75
N ASP A 27 -11.02 1.58 -23.48
CA ASP A 27 -11.01 1.59 -24.95
C ASP A 27 -10.64 0.21 -25.53
N GLY A 28 -10.38 -0.78 -24.68
CA GLY A 28 -10.05 -2.16 -25.06
C GLY A 28 -8.58 -2.36 -25.41
N ASN A 29 -7.69 -1.43 -25.08
CA ASN A 29 -6.26 -1.60 -25.30
C ASN A 29 -5.64 -2.41 -24.16
N ASP A 30 -4.78 -3.38 -24.51
CA ASP A 30 -4.02 -4.17 -23.54
C ASP A 30 -2.64 -3.58 -23.29
N PHE A 31 -2.26 -3.50 -22.03
CA PHE A 31 -0.97 -2.99 -21.58
C PHE A 31 -0.26 -4.01 -20.67
N THR A 32 1.07 -4.06 -20.77
CA THR A 32 1.88 -4.73 -19.76
C THR A 32 2.18 -3.77 -18.61
N ASP A 33 1.84 -4.17 -17.41
CA ASP A 33 2.05 -3.35 -16.20
C ASP A 33 3.44 -3.57 -15.62
N PHE A 34 4.37 -2.71 -15.97
CA PHE A 34 5.70 -2.66 -15.35
C PHE A 34 5.74 -1.84 -14.05
N CYS A 35 4.66 -1.15 -13.71
CA CYS A 35 4.54 -0.40 -12.47
C CYS A 35 4.05 -1.25 -11.30
N LEU A 36 3.48 -2.42 -11.58
CA LEU A 36 2.93 -3.35 -10.58
C LEU A 36 1.86 -2.71 -9.69
N GLY A 37 1.03 -1.83 -10.26
CA GLY A 37 0.06 -1.06 -9.49
C GLY A 37 0.72 -0.24 -8.36
N ASP A 38 1.86 0.39 -8.63
CA ASP A 38 2.70 1.08 -7.65
C ASP A 38 3.13 0.15 -6.50
N THR A 39 3.63 -1.03 -6.87
CA THR A 39 4.05 -2.14 -5.99
C THR A 39 2.93 -2.90 -5.26
N GLY A 40 1.68 -2.48 -5.39
CA GLY A 40 0.54 -3.18 -4.78
C GLY A 40 0.21 -4.54 -5.41
N ALA A 41 0.60 -4.74 -6.68
CA ALA A 41 0.33 -5.96 -7.46
C ALA A 41 1.58 -6.81 -7.73
N MET A 42 2.51 -6.89 -6.78
CA MET A 42 3.77 -7.63 -6.93
C MET A 42 3.58 -9.13 -7.24
N SER A 43 2.48 -9.72 -6.82
CA SER A 43 2.12 -11.12 -7.13
C SER A 43 1.26 -11.26 -8.39
N GLY A 44 1.08 -10.17 -9.11
CA GLY A 44 0.17 -10.06 -10.26
C GLY A 44 -1.23 -9.63 -9.87
N HIS A 45 -1.90 -8.96 -10.81
CA HIS A 45 -3.29 -8.54 -10.65
C HIS A 45 -4.22 -9.75 -10.58
N ALA A 46 -5.27 -9.64 -9.78
CA ALA A 46 -6.36 -10.61 -9.66
C ALA A 46 -5.86 -12.06 -9.49
N SER A 47 -4.85 -12.28 -8.63
CA SER A 47 -4.36 -13.63 -8.34
C SER A 47 -5.49 -14.48 -7.74
N ALA A 48 -5.70 -15.68 -8.27
CA ALA A 48 -6.86 -16.50 -7.91
C ALA A 48 -6.97 -16.80 -6.40
N PRO A 49 -5.90 -17.10 -5.67
CA PRO A 49 -5.98 -17.32 -4.22
C PRO A 49 -6.42 -16.05 -3.47
N THR A 50 -5.91 -14.88 -3.86
CA THR A 50 -6.27 -13.60 -3.24
C THR A 50 -7.73 -13.25 -3.50
N VAL A 51 -8.18 -13.37 -4.76
CA VAL A 51 -9.58 -13.11 -5.14
C VAL A 51 -10.52 -13.99 -4.32
N LYS A 52 -10.23 -15.29 -4.24
CA LYS A 52 -11.07 -16.20 -3.47
C LYS A 52 -11.10 -15.84 -1.99
N ALA A 53 -9.96 -15.57 -1.37
CA ALA A 53 -9.90 -15.22 0.05
C ALA A 53 -10.67 -13.93 0.36
N VAL A 54 -10.56 -12.91 -0.51
CA VAL A 54 -11.29 -11.65 -0.37
C VAL A 54 -12.79 -11.88 -0.53
N GLN A 55 -13.23 -12.64 -1.54
CA GLN A 55 -14.65 -12.97 -1.73
C GLN A 55 -15.24 -13.72 -0.53
N ASP A 56 -14.52 -14.73 -0.03
CA ASP A 56 -14.95 -15.50 1.14
C ASP A 56 -15.06 -14.61 2.40
N GLN A 57 -14.15 -13.66 2.57
CA GLN A 57 -14.17 -12.75 3.71
C GLN A 57 -15.26 -11.67 3.58
N ILE A 58 -15.46 -11.10 2.40
CA ILE A 58 -16.52 -10.12 2.17
C ILE A 58 -17.92 -10.71 2.46
N ALA A 59 -18.12 -11.99 2.13
CA ALA A 59 -19.38 -12.69 2.45
C ALA A 59 -19.63 -12.83 3.96
N LYS A 60 -18.58 -12.74 4.80
CA LYS A 60 -18.66 -12.76 6.27
C LYS A 60 -18.66 -11.37 6.90
N GLY A 61 -18.43 -10.34 6.10
CA GLY A 61 -18.24 -8.96 6.52
C GLY A 61 -16.77 -8.54 6.48
N ALA A 62 -16.52 -7.26 6.32
CA ALA A 62 -15.18 -6.69 6.20
C ALA A 62 -14.93 -5.52 7.16
N THR A 63 -15.97 -4.89 7.70
CA THR A 63 -15.84 -3.73 8.58
C THR A 63 -16.19 -4.11 10.00
N PHE A 64 -15.16 -4.37 10.81
CA PHE A 64 -15.31 -4.72 12.20
C PHE A 64 -14.55 -3.75 13.09
N MET A 65 -15.11 -3.42 14.26
CA MET A 65 -14.38 -2.69 15.29
C MET A 65 -13.45 -3.60 16.09
N LEU A 66 -13.68 -4.91 16.05
CA LEU A 66 -12.89 -5.93 16.75
C LEU A 66 -11.92 -6.61 15.79
N PRO A 67 -10.75 -7.07 16.31
CA PRO A 67 -9.80 -7.81 15.48
C PRO A 67 -10.37 -9.16 15.05
N THR A 68 -9.98 -9.60 13.86
CA THR A 68 -10.28 -10.97 13.36
C THR A 68 -9.12 -11.91 13.67
N LEU A 69 -9.37 -13.21 13.53
CA LEU A 69 -8.33 -14.23 13.68
C LEU A 69 -7.17 -14.02 12.68
N ASP A 70 -7.47 -13.49 11.49
CA ASP A 70 -6.44 -13.20 10.49
C ASP A 70 -5.38 -12.22 10.99
N ALA A 71 -5.75 -11.27 11.84
CA ALA A 71 -4.79 -10.36 12.45
C ALA A 71 -3.75 -11.10 13.31
N ALA A 72 -4.19 -12.09 14.10
CA ALA A 72 -3.30 -12.91 14.91
C ALA A 72 -2.40 -13.79 14.04
N ILE A 73 -2.97 -14.52 13.08
CA ILE A 73 -2.23 -15.40 12.16
C ILE A 73 -1.17 -14.60 11.38
N ASN A 74 -1.54 -13.43 10.86
CA ASN A 74 -0.61 -12.57 10.14
C ASN A 74 0.51 -12.05 11.04
N ALA A 75 0.20 -11.64 12.27
CA ALA A 75 1.21 -11.19 13.22
C ALA A 75 2.20 -12.31 13.60
N GLU A 76 1.73 -13.52 13.82
CA GLU A 76 2.58 -14.68 14.08
C GLU A 76 3.46 -15.04 12.89
N THR A 77 2.89 -15.06 11.68
CA THR A 77 3.62 -15.34 10.44
C THR A 77 4.71 -14.31 10.17
N LEU A 78 4.39 -13.04 10.31
CA LEU A 78 5.34 -11.94 10.13
C LEU A 78 6.39 -11.94 11.26
N GLY A 79 5.99 -12.24 12.49
CA GLY A 79 6.89 -12.40 13.63
C GLY A 79 7.94 -13.47 13.39
N ALA A 80 7.51 -14.63 12.92
CA ALA A 80 8.42 -15.74 12.57
C ALA A 80 9.35 -15.39 11.41
N ARG A 81 8.86 -14.66 10.41
CA ARG A 81 9.63 -14.28 9.21
C ARG A 81 10.67 -13.19 9.47
N PHE A 82 10.31 -12.17 10.24
CA PHE A 82 11.15 -10.96 10.42
C PHE A 82 11.78 -10.85 11.81
N GLY A 83 11.48 -11.77 12.73
CA GLY A 83 12.03 -11.75 14.08
C GLY A 83 11.50 -10.61 14.96
N LEU A 84 10.37 -10.00 14.60
CA LEU A 84 9.75 -8.90 15.34
C LEU A 84 8.48 -9.39 16.04
N PRO A 85 8.39 -9.27 17.37
CA PRO A 85 7.31 -9.93 18.14
C PRO A 85 5.98 -9.17 18.13
N LYS A 86 5.94 -7.92 17.63
CA LYS A 86 4.74 -7.08 17.66
C LYS A 86 4.54 -6.40 16.33
N TRP A 87 3.28 -6.38 15.88
CA TRP A 87 2.88 -5.84 14.60
C TRP A 87 1.66 -4.92 14.75
N GLN A 88 1.70 -3.79 14.04
CA GLN A 88 0.57 -2.89 13.89
C GLN A 88 0.17 -2.88 12.42
N PHE A 89 -1.06 -3.28 12.13
CA PHE A 89 -1.62 -3.22 10.79
C PHE A 89 -2.28 -1.88 10.55
N THR A 90 -2.14 -1.35 9.34
CA THR A 90 -2.71 -0.09 8.90
C THR A 90 -3.33 -0.25 7.51
N LEU A 91 -4.16 0.71 7.10
CA LEU A 91 -4.83 0.66 5.79
C LEU A 91 -3.95 1.08 4.62
N SER A 92 -2.86 1.80 4.89
CA SER A 92 -1.95 2.28 3.84
C SER A 92 -0.52 2.44 4.37
N ALA A 93 0.44 2.51 3.46
CA ALA A 93 1.83 2.83 3.81
C ALA A 93 1.96 4.24 4.43
N ALA A 94 1.14 5.20 3.99
CA ALA A 94 1.08 6.53 4.60
C ALA A 94 0.69 6.45 6.08
N ASP A 95 -0.33 5.65 6.41
CA ASP A 95 -0.73 5.44 7.80
C ASP A 95 0.36 4.72 8.61
N ALA A 96 1.02 3.72 8.02
CA ALA A 96 2.14 3.04 8.66
C ALA A 96 3.26 4.02 9.01
N ASN A 97 3.66 4.87 8.07
CA ASN A 97 4.68 5.90 8.29
C ASN A 97 4.27 6.91 9.34
N ARG A 98 3.01 7.34 9.36
CA ARG A 98 2.48 8.24 10.39
C ARG A 98 2.57 7.62 11.79
N HIS A 99 2.18 6.38 11.94
CA HIS A 99 2.32 5.64 13.19
C HIS A 99 3.78 5.45 13.60
N LEU A 100 4.65 5.08 12.65
CA LEU A 100 6.08 4.90 12.89
C LEU A 100 6.73 6.19 13.41
N ILE A 101 6.47 7.33 12.76
CA ILE A 101 7.00 8.62 13.17
C ILE A 101 6.52 8.99 14.58
N ARG A 102 5.23 8.78 14.85
CA ARG A 102 4.65 9.05 16.17
C ARG A 102 5.30 8.20 17.27
N PHE A 103 5.45 6.90 17.04
CA PHE A 103 6.09 6.00 18.00
C PHE A 103 7.57 6.31 18.17
N ALA A 104 8.30 6.58 17.09
CA ALA A 104 9.70 6.95 17.16
C ALA A 104 9.92 8.21 17.99
N ARG A 105 9.11 9.25 17.78
CA ARG A 105 9.15 10.49 18.57
C ARG A 105 8.82 10.24 20.04
N GLN A 106 7.80 9.43 20.31
CA GLN A 106 7.40 9.10 21.68
C GLN A 106 8.50 8.35 22.45
N VAL A 107 9.15 7.39 21.80
CA VAL A 107 10.19 6.56 22.45
C VAL A 107 11.51 7.30 22.61
N THR A 108 11.88 8.14 21.63
CA THR A 108 13.20 8.79 21.59
C THR A 108 13.21 10.21 22.12
N GLY A 109 12.04 10.85 22.25
CA GLY A 109 11.93 12.29 22.56
C GLY A 109 12.44 13.22 21.44
N ARG A 110 12.83 12.66 20.28
CA ARG A 110 13.38 13.44 19.15
C ARG A 110 12.24 13.90 18.23
N THR A 111 12.31 15.14 17.77
CA THR A 111 11.27 15.73 16.91
C THR A 111 11.62 15.72 15.44
N LYS A 112 12.92 15.79 15.10
CA LYS A 112 13.40 15.86 13.73
C LYS A 112 13.41 14.48 13.06
N ILE A 113 13.12 14.46 11.76
CA ILE A 113 13.14 13.29 10.90
C ILE A 113 14.09 13.59 9.74
N ALA A 114 14.93 12.62 9.40
CA ALA A 114 15.70 12.65 8.16
C ALA A 114 14.89 11.99 7.05
N VAL A 115 14.77 12.65 5.93
CA VAL A 115 14.12 12.13 4.72
C VAL A 115 15.08 12.25 3.54
N HIS A 116 14.93 11.37 2.56
CA HIS A 116 15.65 11.49 1.30
C HIS A 116 14.92 12.49 0.38
N ASP A 117 15.70 13.35 -0.28
CA ASP A 117 15.16 14.23 -1.31
C ASP A 117 14.68 13.42 -2.53
N TYR A 118 13.65 13.90 -3.20
CA TYR A 118 12.96 13.20 -4.31
C TYR A 118 12.41 11.79 -3.98
N CYS A 119 12.29 11.43 -2.71
CA CYS A 119 11.68 10.18 -2.30
C CYS A 119 10.25 10.37 -1.82
N TYR A 120 9.35 9.49 -2.26
CA TYR A 120 7.98 9.48 -1.80
C TYR A 120 7.82 8.56 -0.58
N HIS A 121 7.29 9.10 0.49
CA HIS A 121 7.07 8.39 1.76
C HIS A 121 5.59 8.34 2.19
N GLY A 122 4.68 8.45 1.24
CA GLY A 122 3.25 8.61 1.53
C GLY A 122 2.86 10.07 1.81
N SER A 123 1.56 10.31 1.92
CA SER A 123 1.00 11.64 2.24
C SER A 123 1.11 11.93 3.73
N VAL A 124 2.34 12.06 4.22
CA VAL A 124 2.66 12.36 5.63
C VAL A 124 3.37 13.70 5.68
N ASP A 125 2.79 14.67 6.36
CA ASP A 125 3.28 16.05 6.37
C ASP A 125 4.75 16.18 6.74
N GLU A 126 5.21 15.37 7.70
CA GLU A 126 6.58 15.35 8.16
C GLU A 126 7.59 14.88 7.11
N THR A 127 7.14 14.19 6.07
CA THR A 127 7.99 13.63 5.01
C THR A 127 7.87 14.35 3.68
N PHE A 128 7.05 15.41 3.61
CA PHE A 128 6.93 16.31 2.47
C PHE A 128 8.01 17.41 2.48
N ALA A 129 9.23 17.07 2.83
CA ALA A 129 10.34 18.01 2.76
C ALA A 129 11.00 17.93 1.38
N VAL A 130 11.11 19.06 0.74
CA VAL A 130 11.91 19.25 -0.49
C VAL A 130 12.95 20.32 -0.15
N LEU A 131 14.18 20.11 -0.57
CA LEU A 131 15.20 21.15 -0.49
C LEU A 131 14.91 22.22 -1.53
N ASP A 132 14.85 23.48 -1.11
CA ASP A 132 14.74 24.65 -1.98
C ASP A 132 16.05 24.90 -2.74
#